data_7567437a136ca5c0bc8fe34957f9a4aa
#
_entry.id   7567437a136ca5c0bc8fe34957f9a4aa
#
_cell.length_a   1.000
_cell.length_b   1.000
_cell.length_c   1.000
_cell.angle_alpha   90.00
_cell.angle_beta   90.00
_cell.angle_gamma   90.00
#
_symmetry.space_group_name_H-M   'P 1'
#
loop_
_entity.id
_entity.type
_entity.pdbx_description
1 polymer ?
#
loop_
_entity_poly.entity_id
_entity_poly.type
_entity_poly.pdbx_seq_one_letter_code
_entity_poly.pdbx_strand_id
1 'polypeptide(L)'
;MASAVVVAPSIGGLASSRAAATVSPASHCVRRHATATLSHPLRTRGIRGLRSDSFRGKSTRAAASSQSAFSVQCNLVRKVSGKELDELLSGDRPLPMVIDFYATWCGPCILLAQELEQLAVEYHGEVLFLKVDTDEEYELANQLEIRGLPTVVFVSKDKSKLAVRTEGLLPIPSIKQLIEEM
;
A
#
# COMPACT_ATOMS: atom_id res chain seq x y z
N MET A 1 -21.29 -10.83 11.42
CA MET A 1 -21.90 -11.40 10.20
C MET A 1 -21.71 -10.35 9.11
N ALA A 2 -20.79 -10.59 8.19
CA ALA A 2 -20.55 -9.68 7.07
C ALA A 2 -21.59 -9.96 5.99
N SER A 3 -22.38 -8.94 5.61
CA SER A 3 -23.35 -9.04 4.51
C SER A 3 -22.63 -8.68 3.21
N ALA A 4 -22.51 -9.66 2.33
CA ALA A 4 -22.04 -9.43 0.97
C ALA A 4 -23.21 -8.90 0.11
N VAL A 5 -23.06 -7.71 -0.45
CA VAL A 5 -24.02 -7.12 -1.39
C VAL A 5 -23.42 -7.17 -2.79
N VAL A 6 -24.12 -7.83 -3.71
CA VAL A 6 -23.73 -7.91 -5.11
C VAL A 6 -24.27 -6.70 -5.86
N VAL A 7 -23.40 -5.85 -6.39
CA VAL A 7 -23.77 -4.64 -7.16
C VAL A 7 -23.48 -4.86 -8.63
N ALA A 8 -24.49 -4.75 -9.48
CA ALA A 8 -24.33 -4.78 -10.93
C ALA A 8 -23.96 -3.38 -11.44
N PRO A 9 -22.92 -3.22 -12.29
CA PRO A 9 -22.62 -1.94 -12.92
C PRO A 9 -23.60 -1.65 -14.05
N SER A 10 -24.33 -0.53 -13.95
CA SER A 10 -25.09 0.02 -15.08
C SER A 10 -24.12 0.69 -16.06
N ILE A 11 -23.88 0.03 -17.19
CA ILE A 11 -23.03 0.56 -18.25
C ILE A 11 -23.89 1.39 -19.19
N GLY A 12 -23.87 2.72 -19.01
CA GLY A 12 -24.30 3.67 -20.04
C GLY A 12 -23.18 3.87 -21.05
N GLY A 13 -23.36 3.38 -22.26
CA GLY A 13 -22.37 3.51 -23.31
C GLY A 13 -22.25 4.90 -23.86
N LEU A 14 -21.02 5.39 -24.05
CA LEU A 14 -20.66 6.42 -25.03
C LEU A 14 -19.30 6.09 -25.60
N ALA A 15 -19.30 5.88 -26.92
CA ALA A 15 -18.11 5.60 -27.70
C ALA A 15 -17.27 6.88 -27.87
N SER A 16 -15.94 6.74 -27.84
CA SER A 16 -15.03 7.25 -28.88
C SER A 16 -13.65 7.62 -28.34
N SER A 17 -12.72 7.21 -29.16
CA SER A 17 -11.38 7.69 -29.46
C SER A 17 -10.19 7.14 -28.68
N ARG A 18 -9.44 6.38 -29.49
CA ARG A 18 -8.10 5.82 -29.23
C ARG A 18 -7.09 6.92 -28.91
N ALA A 19 -6.41 6.78 -27.78
CA ALA A 19 -5.08 7.30 -27.59
C ALA A 19 -4.24 6.19 -26.95
N ALA A 20 -3.24 5.71 -27.69
CA ALA A 20 -2.28 4.74 -27.21
C ALA A 20 -1.35 5.41 -26.19
N ALA A 21 -1.51 5.10 -24.92
CA ALA A 21 -0.57 5.46 -23.89
C ALA A 21 0.45 4.35 -23.76
N THR A 22 1.71 4.64 -24.09
CA THR A 22 2.88 3.79 -23.88
C THR A 22 3.08 3.58 -22.39
N VAL A 23 2.84 2.36 -21.95
CA VAL A 23 3.14 1.91 -20.59
C VAL A 23 4.66 1.82 -20.44
N SER A 24 5.24 2.70 -19.66
CA SER A 24 6.62 2.58 -19.20
C SER A 24 6.75 1.40 -18.24
N PRO A 25 7.78 0.56 -18.41
CA PRO A 25 7.94 -0.61 -17.55
C PRO A 25 8.34 -0.19 -16.13
N ALA A 26 7.68 -0.84 -15.17
CA ALA A 26 7.88 -0.71 -13.75
C ALA A 26 9.35 -0.78 -13.36
N SER A 27 9.78 0.19 -12.57
CA SER A 27 11.09 0.23 -11.94
C SER A 27 11.26 -0.99 -11.02
N HIS A 28 12.14 -1.90 -11.42
CA HIS A 28 12.54 -3.06 -10.62
C HIS A 28 13.22 -2.58 -9.34
N CYS A 29 12.61 -2.84 -8.19
CA CYS A 29 13.24 -2.67 -6.89
C CYS A 29 14.25 -3.80 -6.69
N VAL A 30 15.49 -3.59 -7.17
CA VAL A 30 16.58 -4.55 -6.99
C VAL A 30 17.09 -4.47 -5.56
N ARG A 31 16.82 -5.52 -4.80
CA ARG A 31 17.33 -5.73 -3.45
C ARG A 31 18.84 -5.96 -3.51
N ARG A 32 19.64 -4.93 -3.24
CA ARG A 32 21.08 -5.09 -3.03
C ARG A 32 21.30 -5.55 -1.60
N HIS A 33 21.65 -6.81 -1.42
CA HIS A 33 22.19 -7.33 -0.18
C HIS A 33 23.61 -6.79 0.01
N ALA A 34 23.78 -5.86 0.93
CA ALA A 34 25.10 -5.47 1.38
C ALA A 34 25.56 -6.49 2.43
N THR A 35 26.48 -7.35 2.03
CA THR A 35 27.24 -8.20 2.95
C THR A 35 28.28 -7.34 3.66
N ALA A 36 28.01 -6.96 4.89
CA ALA A 36 29.00 -6.31 5.74
C ALA A 36 29.90 -7.40 6.35
N THR A 37 31.10 -7.50 5.80
CA THR A 37 32.20 -8.27 6.40
C THR A 37 32.73 -7.53 7.62
N LEU A 38 32.47 -8.08 8.81
CA LEU A 38 33.12 -7.67 10.06
C LEU A 38 34.58 -8.15 10.04
N SER A 39 35.52 -7.25 9.88
CA SER A 39 36.90 -7.49 10.21
C SER A 39 37.24 -6.81 11.55
N HIS A 40 37.42 -7.61 12.58
CA HIS A 40 37.99 -7.19 13.87
C HIS A 40 39.49 -7.22 13.80
N PRO A 41 40.20 -6.24 14.28
CA PRO A 41 41.56 -6.47 14.81
C PRO A 41 41.56 -6.42 16.33
N LEU A 42 41.86 -7.56 16.93
CA LEU A 42 42.35 -7.69 18.28
C LEU A 42 43.71 -6.98 18.41
N ARG A 43 43.86 -6.06 19.35
CA ARG A 43 45.19 -5.71 19.84
C ARG A 43 45.18 -5.44 21.34
N THR A 44 46.05 -6.20 21.95
CA THR A 44 46.34 -6.36 23.36
C THR A 44 47.19 -5.24 23.97
N ARG A 45 47.02 -5.05 25.29
CA ARG A 45 47.95 -4.66 26.34
C ARG A 45 48.63 -3.30 26.35
N GLY A 46 48.47 -2.63 27.48
CA GLY A 46 49.39 -1.62 27.98
C GLY A 46 48.86 -0.96 29.25
N ILE A 47 49.42 -1.42 30.38
CA ILE A 47 49.16 -0.97 31.74
C ILE A 47 50.00 0.32 32.02
N ARG A 48 49.51 1.16 32.96
CA ARG A 48 50.17 2.13 33.82
C ARG A 48 50.07 3.61 33.44
N GLY A 49 49.67 4.33 34.50
CA GLY A 49 50.01 5.74 34.67
C GLY A 49 48.88 6.57 35.28
N LEU A 50 48.82 6.60 36.61
CA LEU A 50 48.14 7.63 37.40
C LEU A 50 48.70 9.02 37.04
N ARG A 51 47.82 9.98 36.72
CA ARG A 51 47.99 11.37 37.17
C ARG A 51 46.69 12.13 36.99
N SER A 52 46.23 12.69 38.10
CA SER A 52 45.20 13.68 38.23
C SER A 52 45.62 14.98 37.57
N ASP A 53 44.87 15.45 36.61
CA ASP A 53 44.87 16.88 36.29
C ASP A 53 43.44 17.27 35.83
N SER A 54 42.93 18.21 36.57
CA SER A 54 41.65 18.88 36.32
C SER A 54 41.75 19.71 35.05
N PHE A 55 41.06 19.25 34.01
CA PHE A 55 40.83 20.09 32.82
C PHE A 55 39.35 20.34 32.63
N ARG A 56 39.02 21.59 32.88
CA ARG A 56 37.77 22.25 32.56
C ARG A 56 37.60 22.27 31.03
N GLY A 57 37.03 21.19 30.47
CA GLY A 57 36.79 20.99 29.04
C GLY A 57 35.38 21.39 28.67
N LYS A 58 35.30 22.38 27.81
CA LYS A 58 34.10 22.91 27.16
C LYS A 58 33.23 21.82 26.62
N SER A 59 31.93 21.82 27.03
CA SER A 59 30.87 21.06 26.42
C SER A 59 30.77 21.38 24.93
N THR A 60 31.34 20.55 24.09
CA THR A 60 31.00 20.50 22.68
C THR A 60 29.72 19.72 22.55
N ARG A 61 28.60 20.42 22.32
CA ARG A 61 27.36 19.84 21.87
C ARG A 61 27.66 19.03 20.60
N ALA A 62 27.74 17.73 20.76
CA ALA A 62 27.65 16.81 19.63
C ALA A 62 26.27 17.00 19.02
N ALA A 63 26.25 17.60 17.86
CA ALA A 63 25.06 17.63 17.01
C ALA A 63 24.72 16.17 16.69
N ALA A 64 23.69 15.66 17.35
CA ALA A 64 23.05 14.43 16.94
C ALA A 64 22.47 14.67 15.55
N SER A 65 23.19 14.25 14.52
CA SER A 65 22.63 14.13 13.19
C SER A 65 21.52 13.10 13.29
N SER A 66 20.27 13.57 13.32
CA SER A 66 19.12 12.74 13.11
C SER A 66 19.22 12.18 11.68
N GLN A 67 19.79 10.99 11.56
CA GLN A 67 19.65 10.21 10.35
C GLN A 67 18.17 9.87 10.27
N SER A 68 17.41 10.69 9.54
CA SER A 68 16.09 10.31 9.07
C SER A 68 16.30 9.07 8.22
N ALA A 69 16.00 7.91 8.79
CA ALA A 69 15.91 6.69 8.04
C ALA A 69 14.85 6.92 6.97
N PHE A 70 15.31 7.19 5.75
CA PHE A 70 14.48 7.27 4.56
C PHE A 70 14.00 5.84 4.30
N SER A 71 12.90 5.47 4.96
CA SER A 71 12.21 4.22 4.63
C SER A 71 11.58 4.42 3.26
N VAL A 72 12.20 3.85 2.24
CA VAL A 72 11.57 3.69 0.93
C VAL A 72 10.43 2.68 1.16
N GLN A 73 9.27 3.18 1.50
CA GLN A 73 8.05 2.40 1.46
C GLN A 73 7.68 2.23 0.00
N CYS A 74 7.94 1.06 -0.54
CA CYS A 74 7.32 0.64 -1.80
C CYS A 74 5.83 0.40 -1.47
N ASN A 75 5.01 1.44 -1.60
CA ASN A 75 3.57 1.31 -1.44
C ASN A 75 3.04 0.50 -2.62
N LEU A 76 2.80 -0.78 -2.40
CA LEU A 76 2.22 -1.68 -3.41
C LEU A 76 0.71 -1.43 -3.54
N VAL A 77 0.08 -0.85 -2.51
CA VAL A 77 -1.31 -0.38 -2.55
C VAL A 77 -1.33 1.06 -3.06
N ARG A 78 -1.74 1.24 -4.31
CA ARG A 78 -1.73 2.54 -4.99
C ARG A 78 -2.96 3.37 -4.65
N LYS A 79 -2.78 4.63 -4.21
CA LYS A 79 -3.88 5.59 -4.11
C LYS A 79 -4.26 6.04 -5.51
N VAL A 80 -5.56 6.03 -5.81
CA VAL A 80 -6.12 6.43 -7.11
C VAL A 80 -7.27 7.41 -6.90
N SER A 81 -7.44 8.30 -7.88
CA SER A 81 -8.60 9.17 -7.97
C SER A 81 -9.77 8.46 -8.64
N GLY A 82 -10.96 9.04 -8.52
CA GLY A 82 -12.17 8.51 -9.16
C GLY A 82 -12.02 8.36 -10.68
N LYS A 83 -11.38 9.34 -11.34
CA LYS A 83 -11.13 9.29 -12.78
C LYS A 83 -10.19 8.15 -13.18
N GLU A 84 -9.10 7.98 -12.45
CA GLU A 84 -8.17 6.86 -12.68
C GLU A 84 -8.84 5.51 -12.43
N LEU A 85 -9.70 5.43 -11.41
CA LEU A 85 -10.47 4.22 -11.14
C LEU A 85 -11.42 3.89 -12.28
N ASP A 86 -12.16 4.88 -12.81
CA ASP A 86 -13.06 4.70 -13.95
C ASP A 86 -12.29 4.24 -15.20
N GLU A 87 -11.11 4.81 -15.47
CA GLU A 87 -10.26 4.38 -16.58
C GLU A 87 -9.80 2.92 -16.41
N LEU A 88 -9.42 2.53 -15.19
CA LEU A 88 -9.00 1.15 -14.87
C LEU A 88 -10.18 0.17 -14.99
N LEU A 89 -11.38 0.57 -14.58
CA LEU A 89 -12.58 -0.28 -14.64
C LEU A 89 -13.13 -0.42 -16.06
N SER A 90 -13.05 0.62 -16.88
CA SER A 90 -13.53 0.61 -18.26
C SER A 90 -12.54 0.00 -19.24
N GLY A 91 -11.23 0.15 -18.98
CA GLY A 91 -10.16 -0.35 -19.83
C GLY A 91 -10.02 -1.88 -19.82
N ASP A 92 -8.98 -2.38 -20.49
CA ASP A 92 -8.58 -3.78 -20.37
C ASP A 92 -8.01 -4.03 -18.97
N ARG A 93 -8.56 -5.05 -18.31
CA ARG A 93 -8.14 -5.47 -16.97
C ARG A 93 -7.24 -6.70 -17.06
N PRO A 94 -5.91 -6.54 -17.10
CA PRO A 94 -5.00 -7.69 -17.16
C PRO A 94 -4.98 -8.50 -15.87
N LEU A 95 -5.27 -7.83 -14.74
CA LEU A 95 -5.27 -8.41 -13.39
C LEU A 95 -6.59 -8.13 -12.69
N PRO A 96 -6.99 -9.02 -11.76
CA PRO A 96 -8.06 -8.71 -10.82
C PRO A 96 -7.64 -7.55 -9.90
N MET A 97 -8.63 -6.84 -9.34
CA MET A 97 -8.37 -5.65 -8.52
C MET A 97 -9.06 -5.76 -7.16
N VAL A 98 -8.36 -5.31 -6.13
CA VAL A 98 -8.89 -5.10 -4.77
C VAL A 98 -8.85 -3.60 -4.50
N ILE A 99 -10.01 -3.00 -4.23
CA ILE A 99 -10.18 -1.56 -4.07
C ILE A 99 -10.66 -1.29 -2.64
N ASP A 100 -9.85 -0.58 -1.85
CA ASP A 100 -10.16 -0.17 -0.48
C ASP A 100 -10.68 1.26 -0.46
N PHE A 101 -11.90 1.44 0.00
CA PHE A 101 -12.47 2.76 0.27
C PHE A 101 -12.25 3.10 1.74
N TYR A 102 -11.46 4.12 1.99
CA TYR A 102 -11.03 4.52 3.33
C TYR A 102 -11.21 6.02 3.58
N ALA A 103 -11.07 6.42 4.83
CA ALA A 103 -10.88 7.82 5.22
C ALA A 103 -9.75 7.92 6.25
N THR A 104 -9.10 9.07 6.32
CA THR A 104 -7.96 9.30 7.21
C THR A 104 -8.31 9.24 8.70
N TRP A 105 -9.54 9.57 9.06
CA TRP A 105 -10.06 9.52 10.43
C TRP A 105 -10.60 8.15 10.85
N CYS A 106 -10.69 7.20 9.93
CA CYS A 106 -11.26 5.87 10.16
C CYS A 106 -10.24 4.95 10.84
N GLY A 107 -10.40 4.67 12.12
CA GLY A 107 -9.50 3.80 12.88
C GLY A 107 -9.39 2.36 12.31
N PRO A 108 -10.50 1.66 12.02
CA PRO A 108 -10.45 0.32 11.42
C PRO A 108 -9.78 0.30 10.04
N CYS A 109 -9.87 1.39 9.26
CA CYS A 109 -9.22 1.49 7.96
C CYS A 109 -7.69 1.45 8.06
N ILE A 110 -7.13 2.00 9.14
CA ILE A 110 -5.67 1.98 9.38
C ILE A 110 -5.19 0.54 9.58
N LEU A 111 -5.96 -0.28 10.30
CA LEU A 111 -5.63 -1.70 10.52
C LEU A 111 -5.71 -2.48 9.21
N LEU A 112 -6.79 -2.28 8.45
CA LEU A 112 -6.97 -2.93 7.15
C LEU A 112 -5.87 -2.55 6.16
N ALA A 113 -5.46 -1.28 6.13
CA ALA A 113 -4.39 -0.81 5.25
C ALA A 113 -3.08 -1.58 5.47
N GLN A 114 -2.72 -1.88 6.73
CA GLN A 114 -1.52 -2.67 7.05
C GLN A 114 -1.63 -4.11 6.54
N GLU A 115 -2.82 -4.71 6.65
CA GLU A 115 -3.10 -6.05 6.15
C GLU A 115 -3.06 -6.09 4.62
N LEU A 116 -3.65 -5.10 3.94
CA LEU A 116 -3.63 -5.00 2.49
C LEU A 116 -2.22 -4.77 1.93
N GLU A 117 -1.36 -4.00 2.60
CA GLU A 117 0.05 -3.85 2.20
C GLU A 117 0.80 -5.20 2.29
N GLN A 118 0.51 -6.05 3.28
CA GLN A 118 1.09 -7.39 3.37
C GLN A 118 0.58 -8.31 2.26
N LEU A 119 -0.72 -8.27 1.98
CA LEU A 119 -1.31 -9.04 0.89
C LEU A 119 -0.80 -8.57 -0.48
N ALA A 120 -0.59 -7.27 -0.67
CA ALA A 120 -0.03 -6.73 -1.89
C ALA A 120 1.41 -7.19 -2.16
N VAL A 121 2.18 -7.51 -1.10
CA VAL A 121 3.49 -8.17 -1.23
C VAL A 121 3.33 -9.63 -1.64
N GLU A 122 2.39 -10.34 -1.03
CA GLU A 122 2.13 -11.77 -1.26
C GLU A 122 1.62 -12.02 -2.69
N TYR A 123 0.66 -11.21 -3.14
CA TYR A 123 0.03 -11.31 -4.47
C TYR A 123 0.65 -10.37 -5.51
N HIS A 124 1.93 -10.00 -5.32
CA HIS A 124 2.61 -9.07 -6.22
C HIS A 124 2.64 -9.57 -7.66
N GLY A 125 2.05 -8.78 -8.57
CA GLY A 125 1.97 -9.12 -10.00
C GLY A 125 0.78 -10.02 -10.37
N GLU A 126 0.00 -10.49 -9.41
CA GLU A 126 -1.21 -11.32 -9.62
C GLU A 126 -2.49 -10.51 -9.39
N VAL A 127 -2.46 -9.60 -8.42
CA VAL A 127 -3.61 -8.75 -8.04
C VAL A 127 -3.17 -7.29 -7.95
N LEU A 128 -4.00 -6.39 -8.43
CA LEU A 128 -3.79 -4.95 -8.32
C LEU A 128 -4.52 -4.41 -7.10
N PHE A 129 -3.76 -3.91 -6.12
CA PHE A 129 -4.31 -3.30 -4.91
C PHE A 129 -4.39 -1.79 -5.07
N LEU A 130 -5.59 -1.24 -4.85
CA LEU A 130 -5.89 0.18 -4.98
C LEU A 130 -6.55 0.69 -3.70
N LYS A 131 -6.36 1.97 -3.39
CA LYS A 131 -7.07 2.64 -2.31
C LYS A 131 -7.63 3.98 -2.77
N VAL A 132 -8.84 4.30 -2.32
CA VAL A 132 -9.58 5.51 -2.66
C VAL A 132 -9.95 6.24 -1.37
N ASP A 133 -9.60 7.50 -1.29
CA ASP A 133 -9.96 8.36 -0.15
C ASP A 133 -11.38 8.91 -0.37
N THR A 134 -12.30 8.53 0.49
CA THR A 134 -13.71 8.92 0.36
C THR A 134 -13.96 10.39 0.69
N ASP A 135 -13.06 11.03 1.43
CA ASP A 135 -13.15 12.46 1.73
C ASP A 135 -12.72 13.30 0.51
N GLU A 136 -11.72 12.83 -0.25
CA GLU A 136 -11.28 13.47 -1.50
C GLU A 136 -12.22 13.16 -2.67
N GLU A 137 -12.72 11.92 -2.74
CA GLU A 137 -13.55 11.41 -3.83
C GLU A 137 -15.02 11.21 -3.39
N TYR A 138 -15.59 12.25 -2.75
CA TYR A 138 -16.92 12.21 -2.16
C TYR A 138 -18.03 11.87 -3.18
N GLU A 139 -17.95 12.42 -4.39
CA GLU A 139 -18.93 12.15 -5.45
C GLU A 139 -18.92 10.67 -5.87
N LEU A 140 -17.72 10.09 -6.01
CA LEU A 140 -17.58 8.67 -6.32
C LEU A 140 -18.12 7.80 -5.19
N ALA A 141 -17.79 8.12 -3.94
CA ALA A 141 -18.27 7.39 -2.77
C ALA A 141 -19.80 7.39 -2.70
N ASN A 142 -20.44 8.52 -3.00
CA ASN A 142 -21.90 8.63 -3.07
C ASN A 142 -22.50 7.83 -4.24
N GLN A 143 -21.89 7.89 -5.43
CA GLN A 143 -22.37 7.15 -6.60
C GLN A 143 -22.29 5.64 -6.36
N LEU A 144 -21.25 5.19 -5.66
CA LEU A 144 -21.08 3.79 -5.28
C LEU A 144 -21.85 3.42 -4.02
N GLU A 145 -22.59 4.35 -3.43
CA GLU A 145 -23.36 4.15 -2.19
C GLU A 145 -22.50 3.57 -1.03
N ILE A 146 -21.29 4.10 -0.83
CA ILE A 146 -20.42 3.70 0.28
C ILE A 146 -21.04 4.20 1.59
N ARG A 147 -21.61 3.30 2.40
CA ARG A 147 -22.34 3.64 3.62
C ARG A 147 -21.52 3.45 4.90
N GLY A 148 -20.44 2.70 4.82
CA GLY A 148 -19.59 2.40 5.96
C GLY A 148 -18.13 2.22 5.57
N LEU A 149 -17.22 2.46 6.50
CA LEU A 149 -15.79 2.32 6.30
C LEU A 149 -15.16 1.35 7.31
N PRO A 150 -14.18 0.55 6.88
CA PRO A 150 -13.72 0.40 5.51
C PRO A 150 -14.73 -0.34 4.63
N THR A 151 -14.72 -0.08 3.32
CA THR A 151 -15.43 -0.89 2.31
C THR A 151 -14.42 -1.39 1.30
N VAL A 152 -14.37 -2.71 1.08
CA VAL A 152 -13.50 -3.33 0.10
C VAL A 152 -14.32 -3.90 -1.05
N VAL A 153 -13.89 -3.59 -2.28
CA VAL A 153 -14.52 -4.08 -3.51
C VAL A 153 -13.52 -4.96 -4.26
N PHE A 154 -13.94 -6.18 -4.54
CA PHE A 154 -13.19 -7.18 -5.27
C PHE A 154 -13.71 -7.26 -6.70
N VAL A 155 -12.85 -6.97 -7.66
CA VAL A 155 -13.20 -6.92 -9.08
C VAL A 155 -12.40 -7.95 -9.84
N SER A 156 -13.10 -8.93 -10.43
CA SER A 156 -12.47 -9.96 -11.24
C SER A 156 -11.85 -9.39 -12.52
N LYS A 157 -10.81 -10.07 -13.02
CA LYS A 157 -10.29 -9.86 -14.37
C LYS A 157 -11.38 -10.05 -15.43
N ASP A 158 -12.26 -11.05 -15.21
CA ASP A 158 -13.36 -11.34 -16.12
C ASP A 158 -14.49 -10.33 -15.90
N LYS A 159 -14.79 -9.55 -16.94
CA LYS A 159 -15.85 -8.53 -16.94
C LYS A 159 -17.26 -9.12 -16.82
N SER A 160 -17.42 -10.41 -17.06
CA SER A 160 -18.72 -11.10 -16.90
C SER A 160 -19.04 -11.39 -15.43
N LYS A 161 -18.04 -11.46 -14.58
CA LYS A 161 -18.23 -11.69 -13.15
C LYS A 161 -18.58 -10.38 -12.45
N LEU A 162 -19.55 -10.46 -11.54
CA LEU A 162 -19.96 -9.34 -10.70
C LEU A 162 -18.88 -9.02 -9.66
N ALA A 163 -18.71 -7.73 -9.37
CA ALA A 163 -17.85 -7.31 -8.28
C ALA A 163 -18.46 -7.71 -6.92
N VAL A 164 -17.62 -8.19 -6.02
CA VAL A 164 -18.03 -8.50 -4.64
C VAL A 164 -17.65 -7.33 -3.75
N ARG A 165 -18.60 -6.82 -2.98
CA ARG A 165 -18.41 -5.74 -2.03
C ARG A 165 -18.56 -6.24 -0.61
N THR A 166 -17.67 -5.80 0.26
CA THR A 166 -17.70 -6.10 1.68
C THR A 166 -17.60 -4.81 2.49
N GLU A 167 -18.31 -4.74 3.61
CA GLU A 167 -18.29 -3.59 4.50
C GLU A 167 -17.75 -4.00 5.87
N GLY A 168 -16.93 -3.13 6.46
CA GLY A 168 -16.29 -3.36 7.75
C GLY A 168 -14.96 -4.10 7.64
N LEU A 169 -14.31 -4.24 8.80
CA LEU A 169 -13.02 -4.92 8.90
C LEU A 169 -13.19 -6.42 8.66
N LEU A 170 -12.51 -6.95 7.66
CA LEU A 170 -12.47 -8.36 7.32
C LEU A 170 -11.20 -9.01 7.84
N PRO A 171 -11.26 -10.25 8.33
CA PRO A 171 -10.05 -11.01 8.64
C PRO A 171 -9.30 -11.41 7.36
N ILE A 172 -7.97 -11.43 7.42
CA ILE A 172 -7.08 -11.79 6.29
C ILE A 172 -7.51 -13.08 5.56
N PRO A 173 -7.86 -14.19 6.24
CA PRO A 173 -8.28 -15.41 5.55
C PRO A 173 -9.49 -15.20 4.64
N SER A 174 -10.46 -14.37 5.06
CA SER A 174 -11.64 -14.07 4.24
C SER A 174 -11.28 -13.21 3.02
N ILE A 175 -10.34 -12.28 3.16
CA ILE A 175 -9.84 -11.49 2.03
C ILE A 175 -9.15 -12.39 1.02
N LYS A 176 -8.29 -13.31 1.48
CA LYS A 176 -7.62 -14.30 0.62
C LYS A 176 -8.60 -15.18 -0.13
N GLN A 177 -9.61 -15.70 0.56
CA GLN A 177 -10.65 -16.50 -0.08
C GLN A 177 -11.36 -15.74 -1.19
N LEU A 178 -11.71 -14.46 -0.97
CA LEU A 178 -12.35 -13.62 -1.99
C LEU A 178 -11.42 -13.33 -3.18
N ILE A 179 -10.12 -13.20 -2.94
CA ILE A 179 -9.11 -13.04 -4.00
C ILE A 179 -9.03 -14.32 -4.86
N GLU A 180 -9.05 -15.49 -4.24
CA GLU A 180 -8.99 -16.77 -4.94
C GLU A 180 -10.26 -17.07 -5.77
N GLU A 181 -11.42 -16.49 -5.37
CA GLU A 181 -12.69 -16.63 -6.08
C GLU A 181 -12.86 -15.69 -7.29
N MET A 182 -11.99 -14.63 -7.40
CA MET A 182 -12.02 -13.67 -8.50
C MET A 182 -11.51 -14.28 -9.80
#